data_3d3dffe0b7614dc3830c8505ded4ed67
#
_entry.id   3d3dffe0b7614dc3830c8505ded4ed67
#
_cell.length_a   1.000
_cell.length_b   1.000
_cell.length_c   1.000
_cell.angle_alpha   90.00
_cell.angle_beta   90.00
_cell.angle_gamma   90.00
#
_symmetry.space_group_name_H-M   'P 1'
#
loop_
_entity.id
_entity.type
_entity.pdbx_description
1 polymer ?
#
loop_
_entity_poly.entity_id
_entity_poly.type
_entity_poly.pdbx_seq_one_letter_code
_entity_poly.pdbx_strand_id
1 'polypeptide(L)'
;MACVPNKPNAPETIELTEDELRAIAGYAADCASPVLTLFERDLPSDTRPRDAVDAARVFAAGGPRTGALRQSAWAAFKAAREPSLSPAAADAARAASHAAAAAYLHPRASAHQVKHVLGAAAHAARAEELASAAGTDGTAGGAGALARARDHAPAAVRTVLGRLPVAPPGGGPVGALVRALDAALRT
;
A
#
# COMPACT_ATOMS: atom_id res chain seq x y z
N MET A 1 -18.71 -4.74 -45.87
CA MET A 1 -17.52 -4.27 -45.14
C MET A 1 -17.77 -4.55 -43.66
N ALA A 2 -17.13 -5.58 -43.14
CA ALA A 2 -17.27 -5.95 -41.72
C ALA A 2 -16.34 -5.05 -40.89
N CYS A 3 -16.93 -4.32 -39.94
CA CYS A 3 -16.21 -3.51 -38.95
C CYS A 3 -15.44 -4.45 -38.02
N VAL A 4 -14.12 -4.49 -38.12
CA VAL A 4 -13.26 -5.22 -37.19
C VAL A 4 -13.32 -4.50 -35.85
N PRO A 5 -13.74 -5.14 -34.74
CA PRO A 5 -13.74 -4.50 -33.44
C PRO A 5 -12.29 -4.15 -33.05
N ASN A 6 -12.05 -2.88 -32.79
CA ASN A 6 -10.77 -2.34 -32.35
C ASN A 6 -10.41 -3.02 -31.01
N LYS A 7 -9.37 -3.86 -31.02
CA LYS A 7 -8.83 -4.47 -29.81
C LYS A 7 -8.42 -3.34 -28.86
N PRO A 8 -8.82 -3.35 -27.57
CA PRO A 8 -8.36 -2.32 -26.64
C PRO A 8 -6.83 -2.33 -26.63
N ASN A 9 -6.24 -1.16 -26.89
CA ASN A 9 -4.80 -0.96 -26.89
C ASN A 9 -4.24 -1.48 -25.57
N ALA A 10 -3.18 -2.31 -25.63
CA ALA A 10 -2.48 -2.74 -24.44
C ALA A 10 -2.03 -1.48 -23.65
N PRO A 11 -2.14 -1.47 -22.30
CA PRO A 11 -1.74 -0.31 -21.53
C PRO A 11 -0.28 0.05 -21.83
N GLU A 12 -0.03 1.33 -22.06
CA GLU A 12 1.29 1.89 -22.35
C GLU A 12 2.27 1.50 -21.24
N THR A 13 3.51 1.21 -21.61
CA THR A 13 4.58 0.87 -20.66
C THR A 13 5.19 2.15 -20.11
N ILE A 14 5.36 2.24 -18.80
CA ILE A 14 6.11 3.33 -18.15
C ILE A 14 7.53 2.88 -17.81
N GLU A 15 8.47 3.81 -17.77
CA GLU A 15 9.77 3.55 -17.16
C GLU A 15 9.62 3.40 -15.66
N LEU A 16 10.27 2.39 -15.09
CA LEU A 16 10.27 2.09 -13.66
C LEU A 16 11.60 1.46 -13.28
N THR A 17 12.43 2.21 -12.59
CA THR A 17 13.74 1.75 -12.14
C THR A 17 13.66 0.92 -10.87
N GLU A 18 14.70 0.14 -10.58
CA GLU A 18 14.77 -0.62 -9.33
C GLU A 18 14.88 0.30 -8.11
N ASP A 19 15.58 1.44 -8.24
CA ASP A 19 15.69 2.43 -7.17
C ASP A 19 14.34 3.08 -6.85
N GLU A 20 13.52 3.34 -7.87
CA GLU A 20 12.13 3.80 -7.66
C GLU A 20 11.28 2.74 -6.95
N LEU A 21 11.42 1.46 -7.33
CA LEU A 21 10.74 0.37 -6.64
C LEU A 21 11.17 0.25 -5.18
N ARG A 22 12.47 0.40 -4.89
CA ARG A 22 13.01 0.40 -3.53
C ARG A 22 12.46 1.57 -2.71
N ALA A 23 12.46 2.77 -3.29
CA ALA A 23 11.90 3.95 -2.63
C ALA A 23 10.40 3.79 -2.32
N ILE A 24 9.62 3.24 -3.26
CA ILE A 24 8.19 2.96 -3.05
C ILE A 24 7.99 1.90 -1.97
N ALA A 25 8.77 0.81 -1.96
CA ALA A 25 8.67 -0.24 -0.95
C ALA A 25 9.04 0.28 0.45
N GLY A 26 10.09 1.10 0.56
CA GLY A 26 10.47 1.76 1.81
C GLY A 26 9.38 2.68 2.33
N TYR A 27 8.87 3.56 1.49
CA TYR A 27 7.74 4.43 1.82
C TYR A 27 6.51 3.64 2.29
N ALA A 28 6.17 2.56 1.59
CA ALA A 28 5.04 1.72 1.95
C ALA A 28 5.25 1.01 3.31
N ALA A 29 6.48 0.55 3.59
CA ALA A 29 6.85 -0.05 4.87
C ALA A 29 6.77 0.96 6.02
N ASP A 30 7.22 2.19 5.79
CA ASP A 30 7.15 3.27 6.79
C ASP A 30 5.71 3.68 7.10
N CYS A 31 4.83 3.69 6.10
CA CYS A 31 3.40 3.91 6.30
C CYS A 31 2.73 2.77 7.07
N ALA A 32 3.09 1.51 6.80
CA ALA A 32 2.47 0.34 7.44
C ALA A 32 2.95 0.09 8.87
N SER A 33 4.19 0.42 9.17
CA SER A 33 4.85 0.09 10.44
C SER A 33 4.12 0.60 11.69
N PRO A 34 3.65 1.86 11.75
CA PRO A 34 3.01 2.40 12.96
C PRO A 34 1.73 1.65 13.37
N VAL A 35 1.01 1.06 12.40
CA VAL A 35 -0.27 0.39 12.65
C VAL A 35 -0.14 -1.10 12.93
N LEU A 36 1.06 -1.69 12.86
CA LEU A 36 1.27 -3.12 13.15
C LEU A 36 0.81 -3.50 14.57
N THR A 37 0.97 -2.60 15.53
CA THR A 37 0.54 -2.83 16.91
C THR A 37 -0.96 -3.11 17.04
N LEU A 38 -1.80 -2.62 16.11
CA LEU A 38 -3.22 -2.91 16.09
C LEU A 38 -3.47 -4.40 15.79
N PHE A 39 -2.72 -4.98 14.86
CA PHE A 39 -2.78 -6.40 14.56
C PHE A 39 -2.19 -7.26 15.69
N GLU A 40 -1.05 -6.85 16.23
CA GLU A 40 -0.31 -7.58 17.27
C GLU A 40 -1.05 -7.63 18.61
N ARG A 41 -1.95 -6.69 18.89
CA ARG A 41 -2.86 -6.77 20.05
C ARG A 41 -3.87 -7.90 19.91
N ASP A 42 -4.43 -8.09 18.72
CA ASP A 42 -5.43 -9.11 18.46
C ASP A 42 -4.78 -10.51 18.31
N LEU A 43 -3.61 -10.60 17.67
CA LEU A 43 -2.87 -11.84 17.43
C LEU A 43 -1.37 -11.67 17.76
N PRO A 44 -0.97 -11.67 19.05
CA PRO A 44 0.40 -11.36 19.47
C PRO A 44 1.48 -12.34 18.97
N SER A 45 1.10 -13.58 18.68
CA SER A 45 2.02 -14.63 18.20
C SER A 45 2.11 -14.72 16.68
N ASP A 46 1.30 -13.96 15.94
CA ASP A 46 1.29 -13.98 14.49
C ASP A 46 2.17 -12.88 13.91
N THR A 47 3.36 -13.27 13.44
CA THR A 47 4.37 -12.35 12.92
C THR A 47 4.21 -12.00 11.44
N ARG A 48 3.29 -12.65 10.70
CA ARG A 48 3.15 -12.51 9.24
C ARG A 48 3.11 -11.06 8.74
N PRO A 49 2.35 -10.11 9.34
CA PRO A 49 2.38 -8.72 8.91
C PRO A 49 3.71 -8.03 9.19
N ARG A 50 4.33 -8.27 10.32
CA ARG A 50 5.65 -7.72 10.67
C ARG A 50 6.71 -8.22 9.71
N ASP A 51 6.74 -9.54 9.45
CA ASP A 51 7.69 -10.16 8.52
C ASP A 51 7.56 -9.56 7.11
N ALA A 52 6.35 -9.19 6.68
CA ALA A 52 6.11 -8.55 5.40
C ALA A 52 6.69 -7.12 5.34
N VAL A 53 6.53 -6.33 6.40
CA VAL A 53 7.12 -4.98 6.50
C VAL A 53 8.63 -5.07 6.54
N ASP A 54 9.20 -5.99 7.30
CA ASP A 54 10.65 -6.18 7.42
C ASP A 54 11.26 -6.65 6.09
N ALA A 55 10.60 -7.57 5.38
CA ALA A 55 11.01 -7.99 4.04
C ALA A 55 10.98 -6.81 3.02
N ALA A 56 9.99 -5.92 3.10
CA ALA A 56 9.94 -4.71 2.28
C ALA A 56 11.11 -3.77 2.60
N ARG A 57 11.47 -3.60 3.87
CA ARG A 57 12.62 -2.80 4.31
C ARG A 57 13.94 -3.38 3.82
N VAL A 58 14.11 -4.71 3.89
CA VAL A 58 15.31 -5.37 3.35
C VAL A 58 15.46 -5.09 1.86
N PHE A 59 14.38 -5.17 1.09
CA PHE A 59 14.41 -4.82 -0.34
C PHE A 59 14.73 -3.32 -0.55
N ALA A 60 14.09 -2.44 0.21
CA ALA A 60 14.34 -0.99 0.13
C ALA A 60 15.79 -0.62 0.43
N ALA A 61 16.44 -1.35 1.35
CA ALA A 61 17.84 -1.17 1.71
C ALA A 61 18.85 -1.78 0.71
N GLY A 62 18.39 -2.27 -0.44
CA GLY A 62 19.27 -2.82 -1.48
C GLY A 62 19.27 -4.35 -1.57
N GLY A 63 18.50 -5.03 -0.75
CA GLY A 63 18.33 -6.48 -0.83
C GLY A 63 17.69 -6.94 -2.14
N PRO A 64 17.83 -8.23 -2.51
CA PRO A 64 17.28 -8.76 -3.73
C PRO A 64 15.75 -8.90 -3.68
N ARG A 65 15.10 -8.75 -4.84
CA ARG A 65 13.66 -9.02 -5.00
C ARG A 65 13.43 -10.52 -5.17
N THR A 66 13.13 -11.20 -4.07
CA THR A 66 13.05 -12.66 -4.00
C THR A 66 11.61 -13.20 -3.97
N GLY A 67 11.45 -14.50 -4.26
CA GLY A 67 10.16 -15.20 -4.06
C GLY A 67 9.68 -15.14 -2.60
N ALA A 68 10.60 -15.11 -1.62
CA ALA A 68 10.26 -14.98 -0.21
C ALA A 68 9.57 -13.64 0.11
N LEU A 69 10.02 -12.53 -0.47
CA LEU A 69 9.35 -11.23 -0.34
C LEU A 69 7.90 -11.27 -0.88
N ARG A 70 7.66 -11.96 -2.00
CA ARG A 70 6.30 -12.15 -2.52
C ARG A 70 5.45 -13.04 -1.61
N GLN A 71 6.07 -14.09 -1.04
CA GLN A 71 5.39 -14.98 -0.10
C GLN A 71 4.99 -14.25 1.19
N SER A 72 5.84 -13.36 1.72
CA SER A 72 5.51 -12.55 2.90
C SER A 72 4.31 -11.62 2.64
N ALA A 73 4.23 -11.00 1.44
CA ALA A 73 3.06 -10.21 1.05
C ALA A 73 1.76 -11.04 1.09
N TRP A 74 1.78 -12.26 0.54
CA TRP A 74 0.65 -13.17 0.57
C TRP A 74 0.32 -13.68 1.97
N ALA A 75 1.34 -13.93 2.81
CA ALA A 75 1.14 -14.34 4.20
C ALA A 75 0.43 -13.25 5.00
N ALA A 76 0.86 -11.99 4.90
CA ALA A 76 0.18 -10.86 5.53
C ALA A 76 -1.25 -10.65 4.99
N PHE A 77 -1.47 -10.85 3.68
CA PHE A 77 -2.81 -10.78 3.10
C PHE A 77 -3.75 -11.86 3.65
N LYS A 78 -3.22 -13.08 3.89
CA LYS A 78 -3.98 -14.15 4.54
C LYS A 78 -4.24 -13.83 6.01
N ALA A 79 -3.24 -13.30 6.72
CA ALA A 79 -3.39 -12.86 8.11
C ALA A 79 -4.54 -11.86 8.27
N ALA A 80 -4.72 -10.94 7.32
CA ALA A 80 -5.81 -9.96 7.33
C ALA A 80 -7.23 -10.56 7.25
N ARG A 81 -7.36 -11.88 7.09
CA ARG A 81 -8.63 -12.61 6.99
C ARG A 81 -8.94 -13.48 8.19
N GLU A 82 -8.09 -13.45 9.22
CA GLU A 82 -8.34 -14.21 10.45
C GLU A 82 -9.64 -13.73 11.11
N PRO A 83 -10.54 -14.64 11.48
CA PRO A 83 -11.88 -14.28 11.96
C PRO A 83 -11.91 -13.50 13.27
N SER A 84 -10.84 -13.60 14.08
CA SER A 84 -10.74 -12.96 15.39
C SER A 84 -10.29 -11.49 15.34
N LEU A 85 -9.91 -10.99 14.14
CA LEU A 85 -9.40 -9.62 14.00
C LEU A 85 -10.49 -8.57 14.12
N SER A 86 -10.15 -7.48 14.81
CA SER A 86 -10.87 -6.22 14.68
C SER A 86 -10.73 -5.65 13.25
N PRO A 87 -11.67 -4.84 12.77
CA PRO A 87 -11.55 -4.19 11.46
C PRO A 87 -10.26 -3.37 11.31
N ALA A 88 -9.80 -2.71 12.39
CA ALA A 88 -8.55 -1.95 12.41
C ALA A 88 -7.33 -2.87 12.22
N ALA A 89 -7.27 -3.99 12.94
CA ALA A 89 -6.20 -4.98 12.83
C ALA A 89 -6.15 -5.62 11.43
N ALA A 90 -7.31 -5.91 10.85
CA ALA A 90 -7.37 -6.42 9.48
C ALA A 90 -6.80 -5.44 8.45
N ASP A 91 -7.09 -4.13 8.60
CA ASP A 91 -6.52 -3.11 7.71
C ASP A 91 -5.01 -2.88 7.98
N ALA A 92 -4.54 -3.02 9.22
CA ALA A 92 -3.10 -3.02 9.52
C ALA A 92 -2.36 -4.16 8.81
N ALA A 93 -2.90 -5.38 8.81
CA ALA A 93 -2.31 -6.50 8.09
C ALA A 93 -2.35 -6.31 6.55
N ARG A 94 -3.39 -5.66 6.01
CA ARG A 94 -3.45 -5.29 4.59
C ARG A 94 -2.40 -4.23 4.24
N ALA A 95 -2.17 -3.24 5.12
CA ALA A 95 -1.11 -2.27 4.93
C ALA A 95 0.27 -2.96 4.80
N ALA A 96 0.57 -3.91 5.67
CA ALA A 96 1.79 -4.71 5.63
C ALA A 96 1.91 -5.54 4.34
N SER A 97 0.82 -6.18 3.91
CA SER A 97 0.78 -6.90 2.64
C SER A 97 1.10 -5.99 1.44
N HIS A 98 0.52 -4.79 1.40
CA HIS A 98 0.79 -3.81 0.35
C HIS A 98 2.23 -3.31 0.39
N ALA A 99 2.85 -3.18 1.56
CA ALA A 99 4.25 -2.78 1.68
C ALA A 99 5.19 -3.78 0.97
N ALA A 100 5.06 -5.07 1.25
CA ALA A 100 5.87 -6.09 0.58
C ALA A 100 5.51 -6.25 -0.91
N ALA A 101 4.23 -6.07 -1.29
CA ALA A 101 3.78 -6.15 -2.67
C ALA A 101 4.26 -4.97 -3.53
N ALA A 102 4.59 -3.83 -2.95
CA ALA A 102 5.04 -2.63 -3.66
C ALA A 102 6.31 -2.88 -4.50
N ALA A 103 7.20 -3.79 -4.06
CA ALA A 103 8.37 -4.21 -4.81
C ALA A 103 8.06 -4.86 -6.18
N TYR A 104 6.80 -5.25 -6.40
CA TYR A 104 6.34 -5.92 -7.63
C TYR A 104 5.40 -5.05 -8.46
N LEU A 105 5.47 -3.73 -8.30
CA LEU A 105 4.77 -2.78 -9.17
C LEU A 105 5.11 -3.07 -10.64
N HIS A 106 4.09 -3.16 -11.48
CA HIS A 106 4.28 -3.43 -12.90
C HIS A 106 4.51 -2.13 -13.68
N PRO A 107 5.41 -2.13 -14.70
CA PRO A 107 5.67 -0.97 -15.54
C PRO A 107 4.55 -0.76 -16.57
N ARG A 108 3.32 -0.54 -16.11
CA ARG A 108 2.13 -0.33 -16.94
C ARG A 108 1.44 0.97 -16.56
N ALA A 109 1.15 1.83 -17.54
CA ALA A 109 0.35 3.04 -17.35
C ALA A 109 -1.13 2.68 -17.10
N SER A 110 -1.41 2.18 -15.90
CA SER A 110 -2.76 1.78 -15.49
C SER A 110 -3.13 2.42 -14.15
N ALA A 111 -4.33 2.99 -14.08
CA ALA A 111 -4.88 3.57 -12.86
C ALA A 111 -4.90 2.58 -11.67
N HIS A 112 -5.00 1.28 -11.95
CA HIS A 112 -4.92 0.24 -10.92
C HIS A 112 -3.54 0.13 -10.25
N GLN A 113 -2.47 0.63 -10.90
CA GLN A 113 -1.13 0.63 -10.30
C GLN A 113 -1.00 1.62 -9.13
N VAL A 114 -1.81 2.68 -9.09
CA VAL A 114 -1.79 3.67 -8.00
C VAL A 114 -2.03 3.01 -6.64
N LYS A 115 -2.90 2.01 -6.55
CA LYS A 115 -3.11 1.27 -5.30
C LYS A 115 -1.90 0.44 -4.85
N HIS A 116 -1.01 0.05 -5.76
CA HIS A 116 0.22 -0.66 -5.40
C HIS A 116 1.28 0.31 -4.87
N VAL A 117 1.20 1.59 -5.24
CA VAL A 117 2.06 2.65 -4.70
C VAL A 117 1.53 3.15 -3.34
N LEU A 118 0.21 3.41 -3.24
CA LEU A 118 -0.41 4.11 -2.11
C LEU A 118 -1.22 3.20 -1.19
N GLY A 119 -1.38 1.92 -1.51
CA GLY A 119 -2.27 1.01 -0.78
C GLY A 119 -1.87 0.80 0.68
N ALA A 120 -0.56 0.72 0.97
CA ALA A 120 -0.07 0.60 2.34
C ALA A 120 -0.47 1.82 3.18
N ALA A 121 -0.26 3.03 2.66
CA ALA A 121 -0.63 4.28 3.32
C ALA A 121 -2.14 4.41 3.53
N ALA A 122 -2.94 4.04 2.52
CA ALA A 122 -4.39 4.11 2.61
C ALA A 122 -4.98 3.10 3.62
N HIS A 123 -4.47 1.86 3.65
CA HIS A 123 -4.87 0.87 4.64
C HIS A 123 -4.40 1.25 6.06
N ALA A 124 -3.21 1.82 6.21
CA ALA A 124 -2.74 2.33 7.49
C ALA A 124 -3.64 3.47 8.00
N ALA A 125 -3.99 4.43 7.14
CA ALA A 125 -4.92 5.50 7.50
C ALA A 125 -6.31 4.97 7.89
N ARG A 126 -6.81 3.95 7.17
CA ARG A 126 -8.07 3.31 7.52
C ARG A 126 -7.99 2.57 8.85
N ALA A 127 -6.89 1.90 9.14
CA ALA A 127 -6.67 1.22 10.42
C ALA A 127 -6.71 2.22 11.60
N GLU A 128 -6.03 3.37 11.49
CA GLU A 128 -6.09 4.43 12.51
C GLU A 128 -7.49 5.05 12.64
N GLU A 129 -8.18 5.27 11.52
CA GLU A 129 -9.56 5.77 11.53
C GLU A 129 -10.50 4.84 12.32
N LEU A 130 -10.41 3.52 12.06
CA LEU A 130 -11.21 2.50 12.74
C LEU A 130 -10.84 2.36 14.22
N ALA A 131 -9.56 2.42 14.56
CA ALA A 131 -9.10 2.36 15.95
C ALA A 131 -9.58 3.58 16.75
N SER A 132 -9.49 4.79 16.15
CA SER A 132 -9.99 6.02 16.76
C SER A 132 -11.50 5.99 16.99
N ALA A 133 -12.27 5.49 16.02
CA ALA A 133 -13.72 5.36 16.12
C ALA A 133 -14.14 4.36 17.22
N ALA A 134 -13.31 3.35 17.48
CA ALA A 134 -13.52 2.38 18.55
C ALA A 134 -13.04 2.87 19.94
N GLY A 135 -12.42 4.07 20.02
CA GLY A 135 -11.86 4.61 21.26
C GLY A 135 -10.64 3.84 21.79
N THR A 136 -10.01 3.04 20.95
CA THR A 136 -8.93 2.13 21.36
C THR A 136 -7.53 2.73 21.30
N ASP A 137 -7.38 3.90 20.68
CA ASP A 137 -6.09 4.61 20.55
C ASP A 137 -6.24 6.12 20.52
N GLY A 138 -5.33 6.82 21.20
CA GLY A 138 -5.15 8.28 21.12
C GLY A 138 -4.42 8.74 19.85
N THR A 139 -4.56 8.02 18.72
CA THR A 139 -3.91 8.35 17.45
C THR A 139 -4.60 9.54 16.77
N ALA A 140 -3.86 10.26 15.93
CA ALA A 140 -4.37 11.42 15.18
C ALA A 140 -5.48 11.07 14.16
N GLY A 141 -5.95 9.82 14.15
CA GLY A 141 -6.96 9.32 13.23
C GLY A 141 -6.48 9.26 11.77
N GLY A 142 -7.37 8.80 10.89
CA GLY A 142 -7.03 8.57 9.48
C GLY A 142 -6.53 9.81 8.74
N ALA A 143 -7.03 11.01 9.05
CA ALA A 143 -6.56 12.27 8.45
C ALA A 143 -5.10 12.58 8.82
N GLY A 144 -4.72 12.35 10.08
CA GLY A 144 -3.34 12.49 10.54
C GLY A 144 -2.40 11.50 9.87
N ALA A 145 -2.83 10.24 9.68
CA ALA A 145 -2.07 9.24 8.95
C ALA A 145 -1.84 9.65 7.48
N LEU A 146 -2.85 10.16 6.80
CA LEU A 146 -2.69 10.65 5.42
C LEU A 146 -1.76 11.85 5.34
N ALA A 147 -1.83 12.79 6.29
CA ALA A 147 -0.93 13.94 6.34
C ALA A 147 0.53 13.46 6.50
N ARG A 148 0.79 12.56 7.44
CA ARG A 148 2.13 11.95 7.58
C ARG A 148 2.59 11.25 6.31
N ALA A 149 1.74 10.44 5.69
CA ALA A 149 2.07 9.74 4.45
C ALA A 149 2.42 10.72 3.32
N ARG A 150 1.67 11.82 3.16
CA ARG A 150 1.97 12.89 2.19
C ARG A 150 3.33 13.54 2.47
N ASP A 151 3.58 13.90 3.72
CA ASP A 151 4.76 14.68 4.11
C ASP A 151 6.05 13.84 4.04
N HIS A 152 5.96 12.52 4.25
CA HIS A 152 7.08 11.59 4.14
C HIS A 152 7.28 10.98 2.74
N ALA A 153 6.39 11.28 1.78
CA ALA A 153 6.50 10.71 0.44
C ALA A 153 7.79 11.19 -0.27
N PRO A 154 8.71 10.27 -0.61
CA PRO A 154 9.93 10.63 -1.34
C PRO A 154 9.61 11.09 -2.76
N ALA A 155 10.53 11.83 -3.37
CA ALA A 155 10.38 12.33 -4.75
C ALA A 155 10.06 11.21 -5.75
N ALA A 156 10.65 10.03 -5.58
CA ALA A 156 10.40 8.86 -6.45
C ALA A 156 8.91 8.45 -6.46
N VAL A 157 8.22 8.49 -5.31
CA VAL A 157 6.77 8.20 -5.24
C VAL A 157 5.98 9.18 -6.09
N ARG A 158 6.26 10.50 -5.96
CA ARG A 158 5.60 11.56 -6.74
C ARG A 158 5.91 11.41 -8.24
N THR A 159 7.14 11.13 -8.59
CA THR A 159 7.58 10.92 -9.97
C THR A 159 6.86 9.75 -10.63
N VAL A 160 6.79 8.59 -9.93
CA VAL A 160 6.10 7.40 -10.46
C VAL A 160 4.59 7.64 -10.56
N LEU A 161 3.96 8.28 -9.58
CA LEU A 161 2.54 8.68 -9.68
C LEU A 161 2.30 9.59 -10.89
N GLY A 162 3.21 10.52 -11.19
CA GLY A 162 3.12 11.40 -12.37
C GLY A 162 3.09 10.66 -13.71
N ARG A 163 3.68 9.45 -13.77
CA ARG A 163 3.66 8.58 -14.97
C ARG A 163 2.42 7.68 -15.04
N LEU A 164 1.64 7.57 -13.96
CA LEU A 164 0.44 6.76 -13.89
C LEU A 164 -0.81 7.62 -14.11
N PRO A 165 -1.88 7.05 -14.71
CA PRO A 165 -3.20 7.69 -14.66
C PRO A 165 -3.64 7.90 -13.20
N VAL A 166 -4.51 8.88 -12.96
CA VAL A 166 -5.07 9.14 -11.62
C VAL A 166 -5.78 7.91 -11.06
N ALA A 167 -5.84 7.81 -9.73
CA ALA A 167 -6.51 6.73 -9.04
C ALA A 167 -7.97 6.56 -9.52
N PRO A 168 -8.43 5.33 -9.81
CA PRO A 168 -9.76 5.11 -10.37
C PRO A 168 -10.85 5.35 -9.30
N PRO A 169 -12.10 5.61 -9.72
CA PRO A 169 -13.24 5.68 -8.80
C PRO A 169 -13.51 4.32 -8.14
N GLY A 170 -14.30 4.33 -7.05
CA GLY A 170 -14.68 3.10 -6.33
C GLY A 170 -13.69 2.70 -5.24
N GLY A 171 -13.67 1.41 -4.87
CA GLY A 171 -12.81 0.86 -3.82
C GLY A 171 -13.21 1.19 -2.38
N GLY A 172 -14.44 1.66 -2.16
CA GLY A 172 -14.96 1.97 -0.82
C GLY A 172 -14.13 3.02 -0.05
N PRO A 173 -14.12 2.96 1.30
CA PRO A 173 -13.37 3.91 2.12
C PRO A 173 -11.88 3.96 1.79
N VAL A 174 -11.23 2.80 1.62
CA VAL A 174 -9.80 2.73 1.25
C VAL A 174 -9.55 3.35 -0.12
N GLY A 175 -10.44 3.11 -1.10
CA GLY A 175 -10.35 3.75 -2.41
C GLY A 175 -10.46 5.28 -2.35
N ALA A 176 -11.29 5.81 -1.45
CA ALA A 176 -11.37 7.25 -1.19
C ALA A 176 -10.07 7.81 -0.63
N LEU A 177 -9.44 7.09 0.33
CA LEU A 177 -8.14 7.47 0.91
C LEU A 177 -7.01 7.43 -0.14
N VAL A 178 -7.00 6.41 -1.01
CA VAL A 178 -6.04 6.34 -2.14
C VAL A 178 -6.19 7.56 -3.04
N ARG A 179 -7.41 7.93 -3.43
CA ARG A 179 -7.64 9.10 -4.31
C ARG A 179 -7.26 10.42 -3.64
N ALA A 180 -7.58 10.58 -2.34
CA ALA A 180 -7.21 11.77 -1.59
C ALA A 180 -5.68 11.94 -1.52
N LEU A 181 -4.95 10.85 -1.23
CA LEU A 181 -3.49 10.88 -1.18
C LEU A 181 -2.87 11.05 -2.57
N ASP A 182 -3.40 10.39 -3.61
CA ASP A 182 -2.95 10.55 -5.00
C ASP A 182 -3.08 12.01 -5.46
N ALA A 183 -4.23 12.65 -5.22
CA ALA A 183 -4.42 14.05 -5.54
C ALA A 183 -3.45 14.96 -4.79
N ALA A 184 -3.23 14.74 -3.49
CA ALA A 184 -2.33 15.54 -2.66
C ALA A 184 -0.84 15.37 -3.02
N LEU A 185 -0.44 14.25 -3.62
CA LEU A 185 0.94 13.99 -4.02
C LEU A 185 1.28 14.46 -5.44
N ARG A 186 0.27 14.76 -6.27
CA ARG A 186 0.45 15.28 -7.62
C ARG A 186 0.52 16.81 -7.69
N THR A 187 0.21 17.48 -6.59
CA THR A 187 0.35 18.95 -6.43
C THR A 187 1.77 19.31 -5.99
#